data_82a1a3de35b6be30a847809fc4a3c564
#
_entry.id   82a1a3de35b6be30a847809fc4a3c564
#
_cell.length_a   1.000
_cell.length_b   1.000
_cell.length_c   1.000
_cell.angle_alpha   90.00
_cell.angle_beta   90.00
_cell.angle_gamma   90.00
#
_symmetry.space_group_name_H-M   'P 1'
#
loop_
_entity.id
_entity.type
_entity.pdbx_description
1 polymer ?
#
loop_
_entity_poly.entity_id
_entity_poly.type
_entity_poly.pdbx_seq_one_letter_code
_entity_poly.pdbx_strand_id
1 'polypeptide(L)'
;TAWATAIFIHSRRGPRVLRFAGAFWLVATLAVTLGFGYHYGSDLVAGVVFTLTIEAALRAQARGWDRAGTRLVAHGATVFAALLVSYRWLPVQMAAHPLVSGPLLVLAMASVIQGYVRATRLWEPGAAPAPRPEPQPEPA
;
A
#
# COMPACT_ATOMS: atom_id res chain seq x y z
N THR A 1 6.70 11.06 -1.98
CA THR A 1 6.51 9.71 -1.42
C THR A 1 5.45 8.93 -2.18
N ALA A 2 4.23 9.48 -2.44
CA ALA A 2 3.15 8.79 -3.13
C ALA A 2 3.57 8.18 -4.48
N TRP A 3 4.24 8.95 -5.34
CA TRP A 3 4.78 8.48 -6.61
C TRP A 3 5.79 7.34 -6.47
N ALA A 4 6.70 7.44 -5.50
CA ALA A 4 7.68 6.39 -5.26
C ALA A 4 7.03 5.09 -4.81
N THR A 5 6.00 5.19 -3.96
CA THR A 5 5.20 4.03 -3.53
C THR A 5 4.44 3.40 -4.70
N ALA A 6 3.81 4.20 -5.56
CA ALA A 6 3.13 3.71 -6.76
C ALA A 6 4.10 2.99 -7.71
N ILE A 7 5.26 3.61 -8.01
CA ILE A 7 6.30 3.01 -8.85
C ILE A 7 6.76 1.66 -8.26
N PHE A 8 6.99 1.59 -6.95
CA PHE A 8 7.37 0.35 -6.28
C PHE A 8 6.31 -0.74 -6.43
N ILE A 9 5.03 -0.41 -6.22
CA ILE A 9 3.93 -1.37 -6.35
C ILE A 9 3.86 -1.94 -7.77
N HIS A 10 3.91 -1.07 -8.77
CA HIS A 10 3.81 -1.50 -10.17
C HIS A 10 5.07 -2.26 -10.65
N SER A 11 6.25 -1.89 -10.17
CA SER A 11 7.51 -2.58 -10.53
C SER A 11 7.57 -4.02 -10.01
N ARG A 12 6.84 -4.37 -8.93
CA ARG A 12 6.86 -5.73 -8.34
C ARG A 12 6.44 -6.84 -9.30
N ARG A 13 5.62 -6.54 -10.30
CA ARG A 13 5.15 -7.50 -11.32
C ARG A 13 6.06 -7.55 -12.54
N GLY A 14 7.05 -6.68 -12.62
CA GLY A 14 8.00 -6.62 -13.72
C GLY A 14 9.21 -7.55 -13.54
N PRO A 15 10.12 -7.56 -14.52
CA PRO A 15 11.36 -8.29 -14.45
C PRO A 15 12.21 -7.86 -13.24
N ARG A 16 13.17 -8.70 -12.85
CA ARG A 16 14.00 -8.48 -11.64
C ARG A 16 14.61 -7.06 -11.60
N VAL A 17 15.08 -6.58 -12.74
CA VAL A 17 15.69 -5.23 -12.85
C VAL A 17 14.72 -4.12 -12.43
N LEU A 18 13.46 -4.17 -12.92
CA LEU A 18 12.44 -3.19 -12.54
C LEU A 18 12.08 -3.28 -11.05
N ARG A 19 12.06 -4.49 -10.49
CA ARG A 19 11.79 -4.68 -9.05
C ARG A 19 12.88 -4.02 -8.19
N PHE A 20 14.15 -4.23 -8.53
CA PHE A 20 15.27 -3.59 -7.83
C PHE A 20 15.26 -2.08 -8.03
N ALA A 21 15.04 -1.60 -9.26
CA ALA A 21 14.96 -0.17 -9.55
C ALA A 21 13.82 0.52 -8.77
N GLY A 22 12.63 -0.10 -8.71
CA GLY A 22 11.50 0.42 -7.94
C GLY A 22 11.77 0.44 -6.44
N ALA A 23 12.38 -0.61 -5.89
CA ALA A 23 12.77 -0.66 -4.48
C ALA A 23 13.84 0.40 -4.16
N PHE A 24 14.87 0.49 -4.99
CA PHE A 24 15.93 1.51 -4.85
C PHE A 24 15.34 2.93 -4.89
N TRP A 25 14.45 3.20 -5.85
CA TRP A 25 13.79 4.50 -5.97
C TRP A 25 12.98 4.86 -4.73
N LEU A 26 12.24 3.91 -4.18
CA LEU A 26 11.48 4.12 -2.95
C LEU A 26 12.41 4.44 -1.77
N VAL A 27 13.44 3.62 -1.55
CA VAL A 27 14.40 3.81 -0.46
C VAL A 27 15.14 5.13 -0.61
N ALA A 28 15.63 5.45 -1.81
CA ALA A 28 16.30 6.72 -2.08
C ALA A 28 15.39 7.92 -1.83
N THR A 29 14.12 7.86 -2.29
CA THR A 29 13.14 8.92 -2.03
C THR A 29 12.89 9.10 -0.54
N LEU A 30 12.74 8.01 0.23
CA LEU A 30 12.56 8.08 1.68
C LEU A 30 13.79 8.68 2.38
N ALA A 31 14.99 8.21 2.01
CA ALA A 31 16.25 8.68 2.60
C ALA A 31 16.47 10.18 2.33
N VAL A 32 16.27 10.63 1.08
CA VAL A 32 16.38 12.04 0.71
C VAL A 32 15.35 12.89 1.41
N THR A 33 14.09 12.42 1.45
CA THR A 33 13.00 13.18 2.07
C THR A 33 13.20 13.37 3.57
N LEU A 34 13.68 12.33 4.28
CA LEU A 34 14.01 12.41 5.71
C LEU A 34 15.31 13.16 5.98
N GLY A 35 16.35 12.91 5.14
CA GLY A 35 17.68 13.46 5.35
C GLY A 35 17.78 14.97 5.13
N PHE A 36 17.02 15.51 4.18
CA PHE A 36 17.02 16.98 3.91
C PHE A 36 15.98 17.76 4.72
N GLY A 37 15.17 17.09 5.56
CA GLY A 37 14.21 17.75 6.45
C GLY A 37 13.08 18.50 5.74
N TYR A 38 12.89 18.30 4.43
CA TYR A 38 11.85 18.98 3.65
C TYR A 38 10.44 18.50 3.97
N HIS A 39 10.31 17.31 4.55
CA HIS A 39 9.01 16.76 4.93
C HIS A 39 9.07 16.14 6.33
N TYR A 40 7.98 16.28 7.05
CA TYR A 40 7.79 15.57 8.30
C TYR A 40 7.50 14.09 8.04
N GLY A 41 7.90 13.21 8.96
CA GLY A 41 7.61 11.77 8.86
C GLY A 41 6.12 11.47 8.65
N SER A 42 5.28 12.34 9.14
CA SER A 42 3.82 12.35 8.93
C SER A 42 3.41 12.42 7.45
N ASP A 43 4.09 13.23 6.63
CA ASP A 43 3.80 13.35 5.20
C ASP A 43 4.16 12.08 4.43
N LEU A 44 5.19 11.38 4.91
CA LEU A 44 5.54 10.07 4.35
C LEU A 44 4.44 9.04 4.60
N VAL A 45 3.93 9.00 5.84
CA VAL A 45 2.83 8.11 6.22
C VAL A 45 1.57 8.43 5.41
N ALA A 46 1.18 9.71 5.34
CA ALA A 46 0.03 10.14 4.56
C ALA A 46 0.18 9.78 3.08
N GLY A 47 1.36 9.96 2.50
CA GLY A 47 1.65 9.61 1.10
C GLY A 47 1.51 8.10 0.82
N VAL A 48 1.96 7.24 1.73
CA VAL A 48 1.80 5.78 1.60
C VAL A 48 0.33 5.39 1.73
N VAL A 49 -0.36 5.87 2.77
CA VAL A 49 -1.78 5.58 3.00
C VAL A 49 -2.63 6.03 1.82
N PHE A 50 -2.42 7.24 1.32
CA PHE A 50 -3.11 7.75 0.14
C PHE A 50 -2.91 6.86 -1.08
N THR A 51 -1.65 6.50 -1.40
CA THR A 51 -1.33 5.68 -2.58
C THR A 51 -1.99 4.31 -2.50
N LEU A 52 -1.90 3.63 -1.34
CA LEU A 52 -2.51 2.31 -1.17
C LEU A 52 -4.03 2.37 -1.26
N THR A 53 -4.64 3.46 -0.77
CA THR A 53 -6.09 3.65 -0.84
C THR A 53 -6.55 3.85 -2.28
N ILE A 54 -5.86 4.70 -3.06
CA ILE A 54 -6.17 4.91 -4.48
C ILE A 54 -5.95 3.64 -5.29
N GLU A 55 -4.82 2.95 -5.08
CA GLU A 55 -4.53 1.68 -5.77
C GLU A 55 -5.60 0.62 -5.46
N ALA A 56 -6.07 0.54 -4.21
CA ALA A 56 -7.16 -0.35 -3.82
C ALA A 56 -8.47 0.02 -4.52
N ALA A 57 -8.80 1.31 -4.63
CA ALA A 57 -10.00 1.79 -5.31
C ALA A 57 -9.96 1.48 -6.81
N LEU A 58 -8.83 1.72 -7.48
CA LEU A 58 -8.65 1.41 -8.90
C LEU A 58 -8.78 -0.09 -9.17
N ARG A 59 -8.21 -0.93 -8.30
CA ARG A 59 -8.35 -2.39 -8.41
C ARG A 59 -9.78 -2.85 -8.16
N ALA A 60 -10.47 -2.31 -7.16
CA ALA A 60 -11.86 -2.61 -6.89
C ALA A 60 -12.76 -2.19 -8.08
N GLN A 61 -12.48 -1.06 -8.70
CA GLN A 61 -13.18 -0.61 -9.90
C GLN A 61 -12.95 -1.54 -11.10
N ALA A 62 -11.73 -1.98 -11.34
CA ALA A 62 -11.38 -2.84 -12.47
C ALA A 62 -11.95 -4.28 -12.33
N ARG A 63 -12.17 -4.77 -11.11
CA ARG A 63 -12.64 -6.14 -10.83
C ARG A 63 -14.14 -6.21 -10.53
N GLY A 64 -14.79 -5.09 -10.32
CA GLY A 64 -16.09 -4.98 -9.68
C GLY A 64 -15.94 -4.84 -8.15
N TRP A 65 -16.74 -3.93 -7.57
CA TRP A 65 -16.73 -3.67 -6.13
C TRP A 65 -17.25 -4.87 -5.35
N ASP A 66 -16.39 -5.44 -4.51
CA ASP A 66 -16.73 -6.47 -3.55
C ASP A 66 -16.65 -5.94 -2.11
N ARG A 67 -17.09 -6.74 -1.14
CA ARG A 67 -17.06 -6.35 0.28
C ARG A 67 -15.63 -6.12 0.78
N ALA A 68 -14.64 -6.86 0.27
CA ALA A 68 -13.24 -6.73 0.69
C ALA A 68 -12.64 -5.43 0.16
N GLY A 69 -12.84 -5.12 -1.13
CA GLY A 69 -12.40 -3.88 -1.76
C GLY A 69 -13.04 -2.65 -1.11
N THR A 70 -14.36 -2.69 -0.90
CA THR A 70 -15.08 -1.58 -0.25
C THR A 70 -14.55 -1.32 1.17
N ARG A 71 -14.36 -2.37 1.98
CA ARG A 71 -13.81 -2.22 3.34
C ARG A 71 -12.39 -1.68 3.33
N LEU A 72 -11.54 -2.14 2.42
CA LEU A 72 -10.16 -1.69 2.31
C LEU A 72 -10.10 -0.21 1.94
N VAL A 73 -10.86 0.21 0.93
CA VAL A 73 -10.91 1.62 0.50
C VAL A 73 -11.49 2.50 1.60
N ALA A 74 -12.58 2.09 2.25
CA ALA A 74 -13.18 2.83 3.36
C ALA A 74 -12.21 2.96 4.54
N HIS A 75 -11.50 1.88 4.92
CA HIS A 75 -10.48 1.91 5.97
C HIS A 75 -9.35 2.88 5.62
N GLY A 76 -8.76 2.76 4.43
CA GLY A 76 -7.69 3.65 3.98
C GLY A 76 -8.11 5.12 3.93
N ALA A 77 -9.31 5.41 3.41
CA ALA A 77 -9.87 6.76 3.37
C ALA A 77 -10.10 7.32 4.78
N THR A 78 -10.61 6.50 5.71
CA THR A 78 -10.80 6.90 7.11
C THR A 78 -9.47 7.22 7.79
N VAL A 79 -8.46 6.36 7.63
CA VAL A 79 -7.12 6.61 8.17
C VAL A 79 -6.51 7.86 7.58
N PHE A 80 -6.62 8.06 6.25
CA PHE A 80 -6.11 9.27 5.60
C PHE A 80 -6.81 10.53 6.09
N ALA A 81 -8.14 10.52 6.20
CA ALA A 81 -8.91 11.65 6.75
C ALA A 81 -8.51 11.94 8.21
N ALA A 82 -8.35 10.90 9.05
CA ALA A 82 -7.89 11.07 10.42
C ALA A 82 -6.50 11.71 10.51
N LEU A 83 -5.56 11.31 9.62
CA LEU A 83 -4.25 11.94 9.51
C LEU A 83 -4.36 13.43 9.15
N LEU A 84 -5.17 13.77 8.13
CA LEU A 84 -5.37 15.17 7.73
C LEU A 84 -5.96 16.01 8.86
N VAL A 85 -6.98 15.49 9.55
CA VAL A 85 -7.59 16.15 10.70
C VAL A 85 -6.57 16.35 11.82
N SER A 86 -5.77 15.30 12.13
CA SER A 86 -4.73 15.40 13.15
C SER A 86 -3.68 16.47 12.81
N TYR A 87 -3.25 16.55 11.56
CA TYR A 87 -2.29 17.59 11.13
C TYR A 87 -2.88 18.98 11.15
N ARG A 88 -4.17 19.11 10.91
CA ARG A 88 -4.84 20.42 10.93
C ARG A 88 -5.08 20.94 12.34
N TRP A 89 -5.43 20.07 13.28
CA TRP A 89 -5.91 20.44 14.60
C TRP A 89 -4.95 20.16 15.74
N LEU A 90 -4.05 19.20 15.59
CA LEU A 90 -3.17 18.70 16.66
C LEU A 90 -1.66 18.76 16.34
N PRO A 91 -1.16 19.68 15.48
CA PRO A 91 0.25 19.65 15.08
C PRO A 91 1.19 19.88 16.27
N VAL A 92 0.85 20.80 17.17
CA VAL A 92 1.67 21.10 18.36
C VAL A 92 1.68 19.92 19.33
N GLN A 93 0.53 19.30 19.58
CA GLN A 93 0.41 18.14 20.47
C GLN A 93 1.17 16.93 19.93
N MET A 94 1.09 16.69 18.62
CA MET A 94 1.85 15.62 17.97
C MET A 94 3.36 15.86 18.07
N ALA A 95 3.82 17.08 17.92
CA ALA A 95 5.23 17.45 18.06
C ALA A 95 5.70 17.40 19.53
N ALA A 96 4.84 17.76 20.49
CA ALA A 96 5.15 17.71 21.91
C ALA A 96 5.26 16.28 22.49
N HIS A 97 4.60 15.32 21.87
CA HIS A 97 4.56 13.93 22.32
C HIS A 97 5.03 12.92 21.25
N PRO A 98 6.30 12.98 20.78
CA PRO A 98 6.78 12.17 19.66
C PRO A 98 6.77 10.66 19.97
N LEU A 99 6.93 10.29 21.24
CA LEU A 99 6.89 8.88 21.70
C LEU A 99 5.49 8.26 21.61
N VAL A 100 4.46 9.06 21.51
CA VAL A 100 3.07 8.62 21.33
C VAL A 100 2.66 8.75 19.87
N SER A 101 2.88 9.91 19.27
CA SER A 101 2.47 10.20 17.90
C SER A 101 3.21 9.33 16.87
N GLY A 102 4.51 9.09 17.06
CA GLY A 102 5.30 8.26 16.17
C GLY A 102 4.76 6.83 16.04
N PRO A 103 4.63 6.08 17.14
CA PRO A 103 4.01 4.74 17.11
C PRO A 103 2.60 4.72 16.53
N LEU A 104 1.75 5.71 16.84
CA LEU A 104 0.41 5.81 16.28
C LEU A 104 0.43 5.96 14.75
N LEU A 105 1.32 6.79 14.20
CA LEU A 105 1.50 6.94 12.76
C LEU A 105 1.96 5.63 12.12
N VAL A 106 2.92 4.94 12.73
CA VAL A 106 3.41 3.64 12.24
C VAL A 106 2.30 2.59 12.27
N LEU A 107 1.52 2.51 13.35
CA LEU A 107 0.40 1.59 13.46
C LEU A 107 -0.70 1.88 12.43
N ALA A 108 -1.04 3.16 12.23
CA ALA A 108 -2.00 3.57 11.21
C ALA A 108 -1.54 3.12 9.80
N MET A 109 -0.30 3.38 9.45
CA MET A 109 0.29 2.95 8.19
C MET A 109 0.30 1.43 8.06
N ALA A 110 0.76 0.72 9.11
CA ALA A 110 0.83 -0.74 9.12
C ALA A 110 -0.55 -1.39 8.94
N SER A 111 -1.61 -0.81 9.54
CA SER A 111 -2.97 -1.31 9.39
C SER A 111 -3.47 -1.27 7.94
N VAL A 112 -3.16 -0.19 7.22
CA VAL A 112 -3.53 -0.04 5.80
C VAL A 112 -2.69 -0.97 4.94
N ILE A 113 -1.37 -1.08 5.18
CA ILE A 113 -0.49 -2.01 4.47
C ILE A 113 -0.97 -3.46 4.65
N GLN A 114 -1.27 -3.88 5.88
CA GLN A 114 -1.76 -5.23 6.16
C GLN A 114 -3.10 -5.50 5.46
N GLY A 115 -4.03 -4.55 5.52
CA GLY A 115 -5.31 -4.64 4.81
C GLY A 115 -5.09 -4.80 3.31
N TYR A 116 -4.22 -3.99 2.72
CA TYR A 116 -3.88 -4.06 1.30
C TYR A 116 -3.25 -5.41 0.91
N VAL A 117 -2.26 -5.88 1.67
CA VAL A 117 -1.59 -7.17 1.41
C VAL A 117 -2.56 -8.34 1.53
N ARG A 118 -3.45 -8.33 2.53
CA ARG A 118 -4.48 -9.37 2.68
C ARG A 118 -5.46 -9.37 1.51
N ALA A 119 -5.96 -8.21 1.13
CA ALA A 119 -6.89 -8.10 0.02
C ALA A 119 -6.24 -8.50 -1.31
N THR A 120 -4.99 -8.10 -1.57
CA THR A 120 -4.28 -8.48 -2.80
C THR A 120 -4.02 -9.97 -2.88
N ARG A 121 -3.75 -10.64 -1.77
CA ARG A 121 -3.63 -12.12 -1.75
C ARG A 121 -4.93 -12.83 -2.07
N LEU A 122 -6.08 -12.27 -1.65
CA LEU A 122 -7.39 -12.79 -2.00
C LEU A 122 -7.75 -12.50 -3.47
N TRP A 123 -7.19 -11.46 -4.05
CA TRP A 123 -7.43 -11.03 -5.42
C TRP A 123 -6.49 -11.69 -6.44
N GLU A 124 -5.36 -12.22 -6.01
CA GLU A 124 -4.54 -13.06 -6.87
C GLU A 124 -5.28 -14.39 -7.05
N PRO A 125 -5.70 -14.75 -8.29
CA PRO A 125 -6.27 -16.07 -8.51
C PRO A 125 -5.20 -17.07 -8.07
N GLY A 126 -5.52 -17.87 -7.08
CA GLY A 126 -4.68 -19.03 -6.74
C GLY A 126 -4.32 -19.71 -8.05
N ALA A 127 -3.07 -20.13 -8.21
CA ALA A 127 -2.63 -20.82 -9.41
C ALA A 127 -3.72 -21.82 -9.79
N ALA A 128 -4.36 -21.60 -10.94
CA ALA A 128 -5.42 -22.47 -11.40
C ALA A 128 -4.89 -23.90 -11.28
N PRO A 129 -5.62 -24.85 -10.66
CA PRO A 129 -5.14 -26.23 -10.58
C PRO A 129 -4.68 -26.63 -11.98
N ALA A 130 -3.47 -27.15 -12.07
CA ALA A 130 -2.93 -27.59 -13.35
C ALA A 130 -4.01 -28.38 -14.10
N PRO A 131 -4.26 -28.09 -15.39
CA PRO A 131 -5.26 -28.80 -16.16
C PRO A 131 -5.07 -30.29 -15.91
N ARG A 132 -6.13 -30.99 -15.52
CA ARG A 132 -6.05 -32.45 -15.37
C ARG A 132 -5.50 -33.00 -16.69
N PRO A 133 -4.46 -33.86 -16.64
CA PRO A 133 -3.98 -34.49 -17.85
C PRO A 133 -5.19 -35.14 -18.53
N GLU A 134 -5.39 -34.84 -19.81
CA GLU A 134 -6.41 -35.51 -20.61
C GLU A 134 -6.16 -37.03 -20.56
N PRO A 135 -7.22 -37.83 -20.38
CA PRO A 135 -7.09 -39.27 -20.44
C PRO A 135 -6.43 -39.63 -21.77
N GLN A 136 -5.26 -40.25 -21.69
CA GLN A 136 -4.64 -40.77 -22.90
C GLN A 136 -5.60 -41.81 -23.52
N PRO A 137 -5.86 -41.72 -24.84
CA PRO A 137 -6.67 -42.74 -25.50
C PRO A 137 -6.02 -44.11 -25.30
N GLU A 138 -6.80 -45.06 -24.81
CA GLU A 138 -6.34 -46.43 -24.68
C GLU A 138 -5.86 -46.94 -26.05
N PRO A 139 -4.68 -47.59 -26.11
CA PRO A 139 -4.21 -48.20 -27.34
C PRO A 139 -5.16 -49.32 -27.76
N ALA A 140 -5.59 -49.25 -29.02
CA ALA A 140 -6.48 -50.26 -29.63
C ALA A 140 -5.76 -51.62 -29.86
#